data_912ee6679666fec7a76ff90be991b308
#
_entry.id   912ee6679666fec7a76ff90be991b308
#
_cell.length_a   1.000
_cell.length_b   1.000
_cell.length_c   1.000
_cell.angle_alpha   90.00
_cell.angle_beta   90.00
_cell.angle_gamma   90.00
#
_symmetry.space_group_name_H-M   'P 1'
#
loop_
_entity.id
_entity.type
_entity.pdbx_description
1 polymer ?
#
loop_
_entity_poly.entity_id
_entity_poly.type
_entity_poly.pdbx_seq_one_letter_code
_entity_poly.pdbx_strand_id
1 'polypeptide(L)'
;MVEIEETIGNKATSSRPIEQAGERLAELLERRGRRVVQAGGYWWANVDIDSRYFVSLPDQICIDIRREDVDSLLRRVSGVLARYPSQQRAGLPCGAYVVQDRAYTLQKLQKRTRNFVRRGLESCQIRQVERSELLKQGRELNLDTMARHGRMRPEFGDPKTWARTVEAVYETKGSECWGAFVGDEMASYVMSCRDASWEHLLIQMSRTELLKSYPNHAIDYFLIERAMASTGIQGVCLGSLPLRQGEGLHNYKVRMGYEVMPQDAVVAVHPVLSPLATSRIAGPLARQAGRWNQWAGLSERLEILAAGARMSSLDDEGLIARELAEWTRRRAAGTAEGEDHA
;
A
#
# COMPACT_ATOMS: atom_id res chain seq x y z
N MET A 1 10.29 -55.50 13.54
CA MET A 1 10.70 -54.17 14.02
C MET A 1 11.46 -53.55 12.88
N VAL A 2 10.80 -52.68 12.16
CA VAL A 2 11.41 -51.90 11.06
C VAL A 2 11.21 -50.46 11.46
N GLU A 3 12.30 -49.77 11.77
CA GLU A 3 12.34 -48.34 12.07
C GLU A 3 12.06 -47.56 10.77
N ILE A 4 11.06 -46.68 10.81
CA ILE A 4 10.79 -45.72 9.75
C ILE A 4 11.42 -44.40 10.20
N GLU A 5 12.59 -44.07 9.63
CA GLU A 5 13.21 -42.75 9.72
C GLU A 5 12.36 -41.76 8.90
N GLU A 6 11.69 -40.86 9.60
CA GLU A 6 11.07 -39.67 8.99
C GLU A 6 12.15 -38.66 8.61
N THR A 7 12.50 -38.64 7.33
CA THR A 7 13.31 -37.56 6.75
C THR A 7 12.46 -36.32 6.54
N ILE A 8 12.43 -35.43 7.51
CA ILE A 8 11.88 -34.08 7.36
C ILE A 8 12.82 -33.28 6.47
N GLY A 9 12.51 -33.25 5.19
CA GLY A 9 13.18 -32.43 4.19
C GLY A 9 12.98 -30.93 4.45
N ASN A 10 13.96 -30.32 5.08
CA ASN A 10 14.09 -28.89 5.27
C ASN A 10 14.29 -28.22 3.89
N LYS A 11 13.22 -27.78 3.24
CA LYS A 11 13.31 -26.93 2.05
C LYS A 11 13.82 -25.57 2.50
N ALA A 12 15.14 -25.42 2.49
CA ALA A 12 15.79 -24.12 2.54
C ALA A 12 15.30 -23.28 1.34
N THR A 13 14.35 -22.42 1.58
CA THR A 13 14.01 -21.32 0.68
C THR A 13 15.26 -20.44 0.58
N SER A 14 15.86 -20.40 -0.61
CA SER A 14 16.97 -19.53 -0.96
C SER A 14 16.60 -18.07 -0.64
N SER A 15 16.94 -17.63 0.56
CA SER A 15 16.85 -16.24 0.97
C SER A 15 17.97 -15.46 0.27
N ARG A 16 17.66 -14.82 -0.88
CA ARG A 16 18.46 -13.67 -1.29
C ARG A 16 18.39 -12.63 -0.15
N PRO A 17 19.48 -11.91 0.12
CA PRO A 17 19.56 -11.03 1.26
C PRO A 17 18.39 -10.03 1.22
N ILE A 18 17.65 -9.94 2.32
CA ILE A 18 16.59 -8.95 2.58
C ILE A 18 17.13 -7.51 2.41
N GLU A 19 18.46 -7.35 2.49
CA GLU A 19 19.19 -6.09 2.33
C GLU A 19 19.00 -5.38 0.97
N GLN A 20 18.56 -6.09 -0.09
CA GLN A 20 18.28 -5.49 -1.40
C GLN A 20 16.82 -5.13 -1.64
N ALA A 21 15.92 -5.53 -0.74
CA ALA A 21 14.51 -5.19 -0.88
C ALA A 21 14.28 -3.72 -0.48
N GLY A 22 13.49 -3.02 -1.28
CA GLY A 22 13.16 -1.60 -1.07
C GLY A 22 14.10 -0.62 -1.77
N GLU A 23 15.20 -1.05 -2.36
CA GLU A 23 16.19 -0.16 -2.98
C GLU A 23 15.60 0.64 -4.16
N ARG A 24 14.91 -0.02 -5.09
CA ARG A 24 14.30 0.65 -6.24
C ARG A 24 13.12 1.51 -5.85
N LEU A 25 12.33 1.05 -4.88
CA LEU A 25 11.26 1.88 -4.31
C LEU A 25 11.84 3.12 -3.62
N ALA A 26 12.93 2.97 -2.89
CA ALA A 26 13.66 4.06 -2.26
C ALA A 26 14.15 5.08 -3.30
N GLU A 27 14.82 4.62 -4.36
CA GLU A 27 15.27 5.47 -5.47
C GLU A 27 14.09 6.22 -6.12
N LEU A 28 13.02 5.50 -6.47
CA LEU A 28 11.82 6.10 -7.06
C LEU A 28 11.22 7.19 -6.17
N LEU A 29 11.08 6.91 -4.87
CA LEU A 29 10.49 7.86 -3.93
C LEU A 29 11.39 9.07 -3.67
N GLU A 30 12.71 8.88 -3.61
CA GLU A 30 13.67 9.97 -3.49
C GLU A 30 13.64 10.90 -4.71
N ARG A 31 13.64 10.34 -5.94
CA ARG A 31 13.47 11.10 -7.19
C ARG A 31 12.15 11.87 -7.21
N ARG A 32 11.08 11.32 -6.64
CA ARG A 32 9.79 12.01 -6.47
C ARG A 32 9.82 13.11 -5.41
N GLY A 33 10.92 13.29 -4.69
CA GLY A 33 11.10 14.34 -3.68
C GLY A 33 10.74 13.94 -2.28
N ARG A 34 10.56 12.66 -2.01
CA ARG A 34 10.38 12.17 -0.65
C ARG A 34 11.70 12.09 0.09
N ARG A 35 11.67 12.19 1.39
CA ARG A 35 12.82 11.89 2.24
C ARG A 35 12.98 10.39 2.35
N VAL A 36 14.12 9.89 1.87
CA VAL A 36 14.48 8.48 1.95
C VAL A 36 15.75 8.35 2.78
N VAL A 37 15.79 7.36 3.65
CA VAL A 37 16.95 7.08 4.51
C VAL A 37 17.07 5.59 4.77
N GLN A 38 18.26 5.15 5.13
CA GLN A 38 18.53 3.78 5.57
C GLN A 38 18.78 3.75 7.09
N ALA A 39 18.14 2.81 7.77
CA ALA A 39 18.35 2.58 9.20
C ALA A 39 18.07 1.11 9.55
N GLY A 40 18.92 0.53 10.39
CA GLY A 40 18.81 -0.87 10.81
C GLY A 40 18.89 -1.88 9.67
N GLY A 41 19.56 -1.54 8.55
CA GLY A 41 19.62 -2.38 7.35
C GLY A 41 18.42 -2.25 6.40
N TYR A 42 17.42 -1.43 6.73
CA TYR A 42 16.19 -1.26 5.96
C TYR A 42 16.04 0.16 5.39
N TRP A 43 15.33 0.26 4.26
CA TRP A 43 14.96 1.52 3.65
C TRP A 43 13.70 2.11 4.30
N TRP A 44 13.67 3.43 4.43
CA TRP A 44 12.57 4.18 5.01
C TRP A 44 12.27 5.40 4.17
N ALA A 45 10.98 5.69 3.98
CA ALA A 45 10.55 6.90 3.31
C ALA A 45 9.42 7.58 4.09
N ASN A 46 9.35 8.91 4.00
CA ASN A 46 8.17 9.60 4.50
C ASN A 46 6.96 9.33 3.60
N VAL A 47 5.76 9.32 4.19
CA VAL A 47 4.52 8.96 3.47
C VAL A 47 4.07 10.01 2.45
N ASP A 48 4.44 11.28 2.66
CA ASP A 48 4.20 12.42 1.77
C ASP A 48 5.43 13.35 1.79
N ILE A 49 5.60 14.25 0.80
CA ILE A 49 6.79 15.09 0.62
C ILE A 49 7.16 15.85 1.89
N ASP A 50 6.19 16.45 2.57
CA ASP A 50 6.41 17.25 3.79
C ASP A 50 6.09 16.50 5.08
N SER A 51 5.80 15.21 4.98
CA SER A 51 5.42 14.39 6.13
C SER A 51 6.62 14.09 7.03
N ARG A 52 6.37 14.10 8.34
CA ARG A 52 7.28 13.58 9.38
C ARG A 52 6.93 12.15 9.81
N TYR A 53 6.07 11.48 9.04
CA TYR A 53 5.70 10.11 9.23
C TYR A 53 6.46 9.23 8.22
N PHE A 54 7.19 8.24 8.73
CA PHE A 54 8.03 7.33 7.94
C PHE A 54 7.45 5.93 7.92
N VAL A 55 7.67 5.22 6.82
CA VAL A 55 7.32 3.79 6.66
C VAL A 55 8.53 3.04 6.15
N SER A 56 8.66 1.78 6.54
CA SER A 56 9.68 0.89 5.96
C SER A 56 9.32 0.54 4.51
N LEU A 57 10.33 0.27 3.71
CA LEU A 57 10.19 -0.14 2.31
C LEU A 57 10.82 -1.51 2.09
N PRO A 58 10.13 -2.39 1.33
CA PRO A 58 8.72 -2.32 0.92
C PRO A 58 7.76 -2.52 2.12
N ASP A 59 6.59 -1.92 2.06
CA ASP A 59 5.64 -1.90 3.19
C ASP A 59 4.89 -3.23 3.44
N GLN A 60 5.00 -4.21 2.55
CA GLN A 60 4.48 -5.57 2.75
C GLN A 60 5.50 -6.54 3.34
N ILE A 61 6.77 -6.17 3.47
CA ILE A 61 7.81 -7.04 4.02
C ILE A 61 7.97 -6.76 5.51
N CYS A 62 7.71 -7.79 6.33
CA CYS A 62 7.98 -7.70 7.76
C CYS A 62 9.46 -7.55 8.02
N ILE A 63 9.82 -6.62 8.88
CA ILE A 63 11.20 -6.34 9.25
C ILE A 63 11.43 -6.64 10.74
N ASP A 64 12.64 -7.13 11.03
CA ASP A 64 13.12 -7.27 12.39
C ASP A 64 14.15 -6.18 12.67
N ILE A 65 13.73 -5.15 13.40
CA ILE A 65 14.55 -3.97 13.71
C ILE A 65 14.49 -3.67 15.21
N ARG A 66 15.63 -3.31 15.79
CA ARG A 66 15.68 -2.89 17.18
C ARG A 66 15.02 -1.53 17.37
N ARG A 67 14.38 -1.33 18.51
CA ARG A 67 13.72 -0.07 18.85
C ARG A 67 14.69 1.12 18.82
N GLU A 68 15.92 0.91 19.27
CA GLU A 68 16.96 1.94 19.31
C GLU A 68 17.33 2.46 17.91
N ASP A 69 17.33 1.57 16.90
CA ASP A 69 17.61 1.95 15.50
C ASP A 69 16.46 2.81 14.93
N VAL A 70 15.20 2.49 15.28
CA VAL A 70 14.03 3.30 14.89
C VAL A 70 14.03 4.65 15.61
N ASP A 71 14.38 4.69 16.89
CA ASP A 71 14.50 5.94 17.66
C ASP A 71 15.61 6.82 17.09
N SER A 72 16.75 6.22 16.70
CA SER A 72 17.85 6.91 16.03
C SER A 72 17.42 7.47 14.66
N LEU A 73 16.68 6.68 13.88
CA LEU A 73 16.07 7.13 12.63
C LEU A 73 15.22 8.38 12.86
N LEU A 74 14.25 8.31 13.79
CA LEU A 74 13.32 9.42 14.05
C LEU A 74 14.03 10.70 14.49
N ARG A 75 15.07 10.60 15.34
CA ARG A 75 15.90 11.76 15.71
C ARG A 75 16.63 12.36 14.50
N ARG A 76 17.28 11.51 13.67
CA ARG A 76 18.06 11.94 12.50
C ARG A 76 17.23 12.68 11.46
N VAL A 77 15.97 12.21 11.23
CA VAL A 77 15.09 12.81 10.23
C VAL A 77 14.10 13.82 10.80
N SER A 78 14.18 14.15 12.10
CA SER A 78 13.16 14.93 12.82
C SER A 78 11.74 14.36 12.57
N GLY A 79 11.63 13.03 12.54
CA GLY A 79 10.38 12.31 12.34
C GLY A 79 9.51 12.35 13.59
N VAL A 80 8.20 12.31 13.42
CA VAL A 80 7.23 12.23 14.52
C VAL A 80 6.93 10.77 14.84
N LEU A 81 6.74 9.96 13.81
CA LEU A 81 6.47 8.54 13.96
C LEU A 81 7.03 7.72 12.79
N ALA A 82 7.27 6.45 13.06
CA ALA A 82 7.61 5.44 12.06
C ALA A 82 6.65 4.25 12.19
N ARG A 83 6.25 3.68 11.05
CA ARG A 83 5.44 2.44 10.98
C ARG A 83 6.15 1.40 10.14
N TYR A 84 6.13 0.18 10.61
CA TYR A 84 6.68 -0.95 9.90
C TYR A 84 5.95 -2.25 10.25
N PRO A 85 5.79 -3.18 9.32
CA PRO A 85 5.26 -4.50 9.62
C PRO A 85 6.30 -5.35 10.35
N SER A 86 5.86 -6.13 11.35
CA SER A 86 6.69 -7.06 12.10
C SER A 86 5.94 -8.36 12.34
N GLN A 87 6.66 -9.47 12.40
CA GLN A 87 6.14 -10.76 12.86
C GLN A 87 6.48 -11.04 14.32
N GLN A 88 7.46 -10.33 14.86
CA GLN A 88 8.00 -10.58 16.20
C GLN A 88 7.41 -9.68 17.26
N ARG A 89 6.77 -8.59 16.86
CA ARG A 89 6.22 -7.59 17.77
C ARG A 89 4.75 -7.43 17.53
N ALA A 90 4.00 -7.47 18.62
CA ALA A 90 2.60 -7.09 18.59
C ALA A 90 2.43 -5.65 18.08
N GLY A 91 1.51 -5.47 17.17
CA GLY A 91 1.26 -4.20 16.52
C GLY A 91 -0.23 -4.00 16.22
N LEU A 92 -0.55 -2.96 15.46
CA LEU A 92 -1.88 -2.78 14.92
C LEU A 92 -2.14 -3.80 13.81
N PRO A 93 -3.25 -4.55 13.87
CA PRO A 93 -3.59 -5.46 12.79
C PRO A 93 -3.66 -4.70 11.48
N CYS A 94 -2.86 -5.11 10.52
CA CYS A 94 -2.86 -4.57 9.18
C CYS A 94 -2.63 -5.68 8.17
N GLY A 95 -2.35 -5.34 6.94
CA GLY A 95 -2.01 -6.29 5.89
C GLY A 95 -1.61 -5.58 4.62
N ALA A 96 -1.19 -6.36 3.67
CA ALA A 96 -0.94 -5.89 2.32
C ALA A 96 -1.84 -6.64 1.34
N TYR A 97 -2.32 -5.94 0.32
CA TYR A 97 -3.04 -6.58 -0.78
C TYR A 97 -2.03 -7.17 -1.76
N VAL A 98 -2.06 -8.48 -1.90
CA VAL A 98 -1.11 -9.20 -2.74
C VAL A 98 -1.81 -10.20 -3.65
N VAL A 99 -1.21 -10.46 -4.81
CA VAL A 99 -1.51 -11.63 -5.64
C VAL A 99 -0.22 -12.42 -5.77
N GLN A 100 -0.24 -13.70 -5.36
CA GLN A 100 0.91 -14.61 -5.45
C GLN A 100 0.59 -15.87 -6.26
N ASP A 101 -0.64 -15.96 -6.79
CA ASP A 101 -1.09 -17.10 -7.57
C ASP A 101 -0.49 -17.07 -8.98
N ARG A 102 0.50 -17.94 -9.23
CA ARG A 102 1.14 -18.11 -10.53
C ARG A 102 0.18 -18.53 -11.66
N ALA A 103 -0.92 -19.15 -11.30
CA ALA A 103 -1.94 -19.56 -12.26
C ALA A 103 -3.07 -18.51 -12.34
N TYR A 104 -2.78 -17.23 -12.06
CA TYR A 104 -3.75 -16.14 -12.17
C TYR A 104 -4.29 -16.04 -13.60
N THR A 105 -5.60 -16.23 -13.75
CA THR A 105 -6.28 -16.22 -15.04
C THR A 105 -7.71 -15.68 -14.89
N LEU A 106 -8.33 -15.29 -15.99
CA LEU A 106 -9.73 -14.84 -16.01
C LEU A 106 -10.69 -15.86 -15.38
N GLN A 107 -10.43 -17.15 -15.52
CA GLN A 107 -11.30 -18.22 -15.02
C GLN A 107 -11.38 -18.25 -13.49
N LYS A 108 -10.33 -17.79 -12.80
CA LYS A 108 -10.30 -17.70 -11.34
C LYS A 108 -11.09 -16.53 -10.79
N LEU A 109 -11.35 -15.52 -11.59
CA LEU A 109 -12.17 -14.39 -11.18
C LEU A 109 -13.65 -14.76 -11.11
N GLN A 110 -14.39 -14.15 -10.20
CA GLN A 110 -15.84 -14.27 -10.12
C GLN A 110 -16.50 -13.87 -11.45
N LYS A 111 -17.61 -14.49 -11.81
CA LYS A 111 -18.31 -14.30 -13.10
C LYS A 111 -18.52 -12.83 -13.46
N ARG A 112 -18.97 -12.01 -12.50
CA ARG A 112 -19.23 -10.56 -12.71
C ARG A 112 -17.93 -9.81 -13.02
N THR A 113 -16.89 -10.02 -12.22
CA THR A 113 -15.58 -9.36 -12.40
C THR A 113 -14.94 -9.80 -13.72
N ARG A 114 -14.99 -11.08 -14.05
CA ARG A 114 -14.52 -11.61 -15.31
C ARG A 114 -15.18 -10.95 -16.52
N ASN A 115 -16.50 -10.68 -16.43
CA ASN A 115 -17.21 -9.96 -17.50
C ASN A 115 -16.76 -8.50 -17.60
N PHE A 116 -16.48 -7.82 -16.47
CA PHE A 116 -15.95 -6.46 -16.48
C PHE A 116 -14.55 -6.41 -17.08
N VAL A 117 -13.67 -7.36 -16.73
CA VAL A 117 -12.33 -7.47 -17.33
C VAL A 117 -12.42 -7.69 -18.84
N ARG A 118 -13.25 -8.66 -19.31
CA ARG A 118 -13.42 -8.91 -20.75
C ARG A 118 -13.88 -7.66 -21.50
N ARG A 119 -14.94 -7.01 -21.02
CA ARG A 119 -15.45 -5.77 -21.62
C ARG A 119 -14.40 -4.67 -21.60
N GLY A 120 -13.61 -4.57 -20.51
CA GLY A 120 -12.51 -3.62 -20.44
C GLY A 120 -11.42 -3.91 -21.47
N LEU A 121 -11.00 -5.17 -21.64
CA LEU A 121 -10.02 -5.57 -22.64
C LEU A 121 -10.52 -5.41 -24.09
N GLU A 122 -11.83 -5.54 -24.32
CA GLU A 122 -12.45 -5.28 -25.62
C GLU A 122 -12.56 -3.77 -25.93
N SER A 123 -12.77 -2.94 -24.91
CA SER A 123 -13.02 -1.50 -25.05
C SER A 123 -11.76 -0.65 -24.94
N CYS A 124 -10.69 -1.16 -24.34
CA CYS A 124 -9.48 -0.41 -24.06
C CYS A 124 -8.25 -1.08 -24.68
N GLN A 125 -7.40 -0.27 -25.29
CA GLN A 125 -6.04 -0.69 -25.65
C GLN A 125 -5.13 -0.50 -24.43
N ILE A 126 -4.49 -1.59 -23.96
CA ILE A 126 -3.51 -1.52 -22.88
C ILE A 126 -2.11 -1.40 -23.49
N ARG A 127 -1.40 -0.33 -23.16
CA ARG A 127 -0.04 -0.10 -23.64
C ARG A 127 0.79 0.71 -22.63
N GLN A 128 2.10 0.69 -22.80
CA GLN A 128 2.96 1.62 -22.08
C GLN A 128 2.60 3.06 -22.46
N VAL A 129 2.66 3.95 -21.47
CA VAL A 129 2.34 5.37 -21.65
C VAL A 129 3.61 6.09 -22.03
N GLU A 130 3.55 6.95 -23.04
CA GLU A 130 4.65 7.84 -23.39
C GLU A 130 4.78 8.97 -22.34
N ARG A 131 6.04 9.43 -22.10
CA ARG A 131 6.30 10.48 -21.10
C ARG A 131 5.43 11.72 -21.31
N SER A 132 5.32 12.18 -22.55
CA SER A 132 4.52 13.36 -22.92
C SER A 132 3.03 13.18 -22.68
N GLU A 133 2.49 11.99 -22.95
CA GLU A 133 1.10 11.64 -22.67
C GLU A 133 0.84 11.63 -21.16
N LEU A 134 1.75 11.03 -20.38
CA LEU A 134 1.61 10.98 -18.94
C LEU A 134 1.67 12.36 -18.30
N LEU A 135 2.57 13.22 -18.78
CA LEU A 135 2.66 14.61 -18.32
C LEU A 135 1.35 15.37 -18.52
N LYS A 136 0.71 15.23 -19.68
CA LYS A 136 -0.53 15.94 -20.03
C LYS A 136 -1.76 15.21 -19.49
N GLN A 137 -2.11 14.07 -20.08
CA GLN A 137 -3.33 13.34 -19.74
C GLN A 137 -3.31 12.78 -18.33
N GLY A 138 -2.16 12.30 -17.84
CA GLY A 138 -2.04 11.75 -16.49
C GLY A 138 -2.38 12.78 -15.42
N ARG A 139 -1.98 14.06 -15.58
CA ARG A 139 -2.36 15.13 -14.66
C ARG A 139 -3.87 15.40 -14.67
N GLU A 140 -4.51 15.36 -15.83
CA GLU A 140 -5.96 15.51 -15.95
C GLU A 140 -6.68 14.39 -15.19
N LEU A 141 -6.22 13.12 -15.35
CA LEU A 141 -6.76 11.97 -14.63
C LEU A 141 -6.57 12.10 -13.11
N ASN A 142 -5.43 12.65 -12.68
CA ASN A 142 -5.20 12.91 -11.25
C ASN A 142 -6.25 13.86 -10.69
N LEU A 143 -6.46 14.99 -11.35
CA LEU A 143 -7.42 16.01 -10.91
C LEU A 143 -8.85 15.46 -10.89
N ASP A 144 -9.25 14.70 -11.92
CA ASP A 144 -10.56 14.07 -12.00
C ASP A 144 -10.74 13.02 -10.88
N THR A 145 -9.78 12.14 -10.71
CA THR A 145 -9.84 11.11 -9.65
C THR A 145 -9.90 11.74 -8.26
N MET A 146 -9.10 12.79 -8.00
CA MET A 146 -9.09 13.48 -6.72
C MET A 146 -10.41 14.20 -6.46
N ALA A 147 -10.98 14.87 -7.47
CA ALA A 147 -12.29 15.51 -7.37
C ALA A 147 -13.40 14.51 -7.05
N ARG A 148 -13.42 13.36 -7.74
CA ARG A 148 -14.37 12.26 -7.50
C ARG A 148 -14.32 11.71 -6.07
N HIS A 149 -13.13 11.64 -5.48
CA HIS A 149 -12.92 11.11 -4.13
C HIS A 149 -12.96 12.18 -3.03
N GLY A 150 -13.14 13.46 -3.38
CA GLY A 150 -13.13 14.56 -2.42
C GLY A 150 -11.79 14.72 -1.67
N ARG A 151 -10.68 14.29 -2.26
CA ARG A 151 -9.34 14.29 -1.64
C ARG A 151 -8.37 14.99 -2.59
N MET A 152 -7.97 16.22 -2.27
CA MET A 152 -6.92 16.90 -3.01
C MET A 152 -5.55 16.56 -2.43
N ARG A 153 -4.67 16.01 -3.27
CA ARG A 153 -3.25 15.80 -2.97
C ARG A 153 -2.42 16.74 -3.82
N PRO A 154 -1.77 17.76 -3.22
CA PRO A 154 -0.99 18.74 -3.98
C PRO A 154 0.05 18.10 -4.92
N GLU A 155 0.64 17.00 -4.50
CA GLU A 155 1.66 16.26 -5.27
C GLU A 155 1.19 15.79 -6.65
N PHE A 156 -0.13 15.58 -6.85
CA PHE A 156 -0.70 15.16 -8.13
C PHE A 156 -1.30 16.33 -8.94
N GLY A 157 -1.63 17.44 -8.28
CA GLY A 157 -2.23 18.61 -8.91
C GLY A 157 -1.20 19.66 -9.33
N ASP A 158 -0.13 19.85 -8.56
CA ASP A 158 0.92 20.82 -8.87
C ASP A 158 1.73 20.37 -10.08
N PRO A 159 1.84 21.21 -11.14
CA PRO A 159 2.53 20.82 -12.38
C PRO A 159 3.99 20.44 -12.20
N LYS A 160 4.71 21.15 -11.30
CA LYS A 160 6.15 20.92 -11.07
C LYS A 160 6.38 19.59 -10.35
N THR A 161 5.59 19.34 -9.31
CA THR A 161 5.68 18.10 -8.54
C THR A 161 5.23 16.89 -9.37
N TRP A 162 4.21 17.10 -10.24
CA TRP A 162 3.79 16.08 -11.19
C TRP A 162 4.86 15.77 -12.22
N ALA A 163 5.48 16.78 -12.84
CA ALA A 163 6.57 16.58 -13.78
C ALA A 163 7.72 15.79 -13.14
N ARG A 164 8.10 16.12 -11.91
CA ARG A 164 9.12 15.38 -11.16
C ARG A 164 8.71 13.93 -10.93
N THR A 165 7.42 13.67 -10.64
CA THR A 165 6.90 12.29 -10.47
C THR A 165 7.00 11.50 -11.76
N VAL A 166 6.66 12.13 -12.90
CA VAL A 166 6.79 11.50 -14.22
C VAL A 166 8.25 11.18 -14.52
N GLU A 167 9.16 12.16 -14.38
CA GLU A 167 10.60 11.92 -14.56
C GLU A 167 11.09 10.73 -13.72
N ALA A 168 10.74 10.71 -12.45
CA ALA A 168 11.15 9.64 -11.54
C ALA A 168 10.77 8.25 -12.05
N VAL A 169 9.56 8.09 -12.62
CA VAL A 169 9.09 6.80 -13.15
C VAL A 169 9.92 6.36 -14.37
N TYR A 170 10.25 7.28 -15.29
CA TYR A 170 11.00 6.93 -16.51
C TYR A 170 12.51 6.77 -16.27
N GLU A 171 13.03 7.35 -15.21
CA GLU A 171 14.47 7.29 -14.87
C GLU A 171 14.82 6.19 -13.86
N THR A 172 13.84 5.67 -13.12
CA THR A 172 14.08 4.60 -12.13
C THR A 172 13.98 3.23 -12.81
N LYS A 173 15.06 2.47 -12.74
CA LYS A 173 15.09 1.11 -13.30
C LYS A 173 14.05 0.21 -12.65
N GLY A 174 13.23 -0.43 -13.48
CA GLY A 174 12.16 -1.32 -13.01
C GLY A 174 10.84 -0.60 -12.74
N SER A 175 10.79 0.72 -12.88
CA SER A 175 9.53 1.47 -12.87
C SER A 175 8.95 1.54 -14.29
N GLU A 176 7.63 1.44 -14.37
CA GLU A 176 6.88 1.49 -15.63
C GLU A 176 5.58 2.27 -15.41
N CYS A 177 5.04 2.84 -16.48
CA CYS A 177 3.69 3.37 -16.51
C CYS A 177 2.90 2.73 -17.64
N TRP A 178 1.77 2.12 -17.30
CA TRP A 178 0.85 1.50 -18.24
C TRP A 178 -0.45 2.26 -18.27
N GLY A 179 -1.07 2.36 -19.44
CA GLY A 179 -2.35 3.03 -19.66
C GLY A 179 -3.37 2.13 -20.34
N ALA A 180 -4.62 2.32 -19.96
CA ALA A 180 -5.79 1.82 -20.70
C ALA A 180 -6.39 2.98 -21.49
N PHE A 181 -6.45 2.86 -22.82
CA PHE A 181 -6.88 3.90 -23.73
C PHE A 181 -8.18 3.51 -24.43
N VAL A 182 -9.09 4.47 -24.56
CA VAL A 182 -10.30 4.37 -25.40
C VAL A 182 -10.10 5.33 -26.56
N GLY A 183 -9.79 4.80 -27.76
CA GLY A 183 -9.22 5.61 -28.82
C GLY A 183 -7.89 6.23 -28.38
N ASP A 184 -7.76 7.54 -28.56
CA ASP A 184 -6.55 8.29 -28.16
C ASP A 184 -6.62 8.83 -26.73
N GLU A 185 -7.75 8.65 -26.03
CA GLU A 185 -7.93 9.13 -24.67
C GLU A 185 -7.48 8.10 -23.64
N MET A 186 -6.60 8.54 -22.72
CA MET A 186 -6.23 7.76 -21.57
C MET A 186 -7.40 7.68 -20.59
N ALA A 187 -7.96 6.49 -20.42
CA ALA A 187 -9.07 6.21 -19.52
C ALA A 187 -8.60 5.87 -18.10
N SER A 188 -7.43 5.22 -17.97
CA SER A 188 -6.78 4.92 -16.71
C SER A 188 -5.29 4.75 -16.92
N TYR A 189 -4.49 4.99 -15.89
CA TYR A 189 -3.09 4.60 -15.86
C TYR A 189 -2.71 3.97 -14.52
N VAL A 190 -1.66 3.16 -14.55
CA VAL A 190 -1.01 2.58 -13.37
C VAL A 190 0.50 2.82 -13.47
N MET A 191 1.08 3.40 -12.43
CA MET A 191 2.52 3.42 -12.23
C MET A 191 2.92 2.25 -11.37
N SER A 192 3.89 1.47 -11.81
CA SER A 192 4.44 0.34 -11.07
C SER A 192 5.94 0.45 -10.87
N CYS A 193 6.45 -0.35 -9.95
CA CYS A 193 7.88 -0.50 -9.71
C CYS A 193 8.19 -1.94 -9.33
N ARG A 194 9.09 -2.57 -10.07
CA ARG A 194 9.63 -3.88 -9.73
C ARG A 194 10.80 -3.72 -8.78
N ASP A 195 10.61 -4.16 -7.55
CA ASP A 195 11.64 -4.15 -6.52
C ASP A 195 11.87 -5.57 -6.00
N ALA A 196 13.12 -6.03 -6.02
CA ALA A 196 13.47 -7.42 -5.74
C ALA A 196 12.59 -8.40 -6.54
N SER A 197 11.81 -9.25 -5.87
CA SER A 197 10.90 -10.23 -6.48
C SER A 197 9.43 -9.80 -6.49
N TRP A 198 9.13 -8.51 -6.25
CA TRP A 198 7.77 -7.99 -6.20
C TRP A 198 7.51 -6.93 -7.28
N GLU A 199 6.32 -6.96 -7.85
CA GLU A 199 5.78 -5.87 -8.65
C GLU A 199 4.85 -5.03 -7.76
N HIS A 200 5.17 -3.75 -7.58
CA HIS A 200 4.38 -2.83 -6.77
C HIS A 200 3.53 -1.94 -7.66
N LEU A 201 2.21 -1.99 -7.51
CA LEU A 201 1.29 -1.07 -8.17
C LEU A 201 1.09 0.13 -7.23
N LEU A 202 1.70 1.27 -7.57
CA LEU A 202 1.88 2.40 -6.64
C LEU A 202 0.81 3.48 -6.77
N ILE A 203 0.44 3.81 -7.99
CA ILE A 203 -0.50 4.89 -8.31
C ILE A 203 -1.41 4.40 -9.42
N GLN A 204 -2.73 4.51 -9.19
CA GLN A 204 -3.75 4.23 -10.19
C GLN A 204 -4.73 5.39 -10.23
N MET A 205 -4.92 5.97 -11.41
CA MET A 205 -5.86 7.08 -11.64
C MET A 205 -6.72 6.77 -12.86
N SER A 206 -7.93 7.31 -12.89
CA SER A 206 -8.87 7.04 -13.98
C SER A 206 -9.79 8.21 -14.25
N ARG A 207 -10.19 8.37 -15.51
CA ARG A 207 -11.13 9.36 -15.98
C ARG A 207 -12.56 8.91 -15.70
N THR A 208 -13.34 9.74 -15.00
CA THR A 208 -14.70 9.42 -14.55
C THR A 208 -15.64 9.09 -15.72
N GLU A 209 -15.58 9.85 -16.80
CA GLU A 209 -16.44 9.68 -17.99
C GLU A 209 -16.22 8.35 -18.71
N LEU A 210 -15.01 7.80 -18.61
CA LEU A 210 -14.60 6.56 -19.28
C LEU A 210 -14.68 5.31 -18.38
N LEU A 211 -15.12 5.44 -17.11
CA LEU A 211 -15.24 4.30 -16.18
C LEU A 211 -16.19 3.20 -16.69
N LYS A 212 -17.20 3.58 -17.49
CA LYS A 212 -18.13 2.62 -18.15
C LYS A 212 -17.46 1.63 -19.10
N SER A 213 -16.24 1.94 -19.56
CA SER A 213 -15.41 1.06 -20.39
C SER A 213 -14.55 0.10 -19.56
N TYR A 214 -14.71 0.09 -18.23
CA TYR A 214 -13.99 -0.78 -17.28
C TYR A 214 -12.46 -0.72 -17.37
N PRO A 215 -11.84 0.46 -17.57
CA PRO A 215 -10.39 0.56 -17.79
C PRO A 215 -9.57 0.05 -16.59
N ASN A 216 -10.03 0.28 -15.34
CA ASN A 216 -9.34 -0.19 -14.14
C ASN A 216 -9.31 -1.72 -14.07
N HIS A 217 -10.41 -2.39 -14.44
CA HIS A 217 -10.45 -3.86 -14.43
C HIS A 217 -9.52 -4.46 -15.50
N ALA A 218 -9.46 -3.83 -16.67
CA ALA A 218 -8.61 -4.29 -17.76
C ALA A 218 -7.13 -4.14 -17.43
N ILE A 219 -6.72 -2.96 -16.96
CA ILE A 219 -5.31 -2.67 -16.69
C ILE A 219 -4.78 -3.45 -15.49
N ASP A 220 -5.57 -3.59 -14.41
CA ASP A 220 -5.18 -4.38 -13.25
C ASP A 220 -5.01 -5.86 -13.61
N TYR A 221 -5.98 -6.42 -14.34
CA TYR A 221 -5.89 -7.81 -14.80
C TYR A 221 -4.63 -8.02 -15.66
N PHE A 222 -4.41 -7.16 -16.64
CA PHE A 222 -3.24 -7.23 -17.53
C PHE A 222 -1.92 -7.19 -16.76
N LEU A 223 -1.79 -6.26 -15.81
CA LEU A 223 -0.55 -6.10 -15.04
C LEU A 223 -0.31 -7.28 -14.09
N ILE A 224 -1.36 -7.79 -13.44
CA ILE A 224 -1.24 -8.97 -12.58
C ILE A 224 -0.85 -10.20 -13.40
N GLU A 225 -1.57 -10.48 -14.49
CA GLU A 225 -1.31 -11.63 -15.37
C GLU A 225 0.13 -11.57 -15.92
N ARG A 226 0.55 -10.42 -16.43
CA ARG A 226 1.92 -10.18 -16.93
C ARG A 226 2.98 -10.42 -15.85
N ALA A 227 2.76 -9.90 -14.65
CA ALA A 227 3.69 -10.07 -13.55
C ALA A 227 3.77 -11.53 -13.10
N MET A 228 2.63 -12.21 -12.96
CA MET A 228 2.58 -13.63 -12.56
C MET A 228 3.17 -14.57 -13.61
N ALA A 229 3.12 -14.23 -14.88
CA ALA A 229 3.78 -14.97 -15.96
C ALA A 229 5.31 -14.74 -15.98
N SER A 230 5.81 -13.68 -15.34
CA SER A 230 7.24 -13.33 -15.36
C SER A 230 8.04 -14.21 -14.40
N THR A 231 9.19 -14.72 -14.87
CA THR A 231 10.13 -15.44 -14.01
C THR A 231 10.77 -14.49 -12.98
N GLY A 232 10.97 -14.96 -11.75
CA GLY A 232 11.60 -14.20 -10.67
C GLY A 232 10.68 -13.22 -9.93
N ILE A 233 9.41 -13.07 -10.32
CA ILE A 233 8.42 -12.35 -9.55
C ILE A 233 7.67 -13.32 -8.61
N GLN A 234 7.61 -13.01 -7.34
CA GLN A 234 6.87 -13.77 -6.32
C GLN A 234 5.42 -13.32 -6.20
N GLY A 235 5.16 -12.05 -6.43
CA GLY A 235 3.82 -11.50 -6.30
C GLY A 235 3.70 -10.07 -6.78
N VAL A 236 2.45 -9.63 -6.86
CA VAL A 236 2.04 -8.24 -7.10
C VAL A 236 1.53 -7.68 -5.79
N CYS A 237 1.99 -6.49 -5.41
CA CYS A 237 1.54 -5.78 -4.22
C CYS A 237 0.82 -4.48 -4.61
N LEU A 238 -0.39 -4.29 -4.10
CA LEU A 238 -1.19 -3.07 -4.29
C LEU A 238 -1.22 -2.21 -3.00
N GLY A 239 -0.12 -2.24 -2.26
CA GLY A 239 0.08 -1.45 -1.04
C GLY A 239 -0.61 -2.01 0.20
N SER A 240 -0.43 -1.31 1.31
CA SER A 240 -0.95 -1.72 2.62
C SER A 240 -2.46 -1.53 2.72
N LEU A 241 -3.06 -2.35 3.58
CA LEU A 241 -4.42 -2.17 4.04
C LEU A 241 -4.47 -0.94 4.96
N PRO A 242 -5.21 0.11 4.63
CA PRO A 242 -5.38 1.24 5.53
C PRO A 242 -6.21 0.84 6.74
N LEU A 243 -5.98 1.49 7.88
CA LEU A 243 -6.75 1.26 9.12
C LEU A 243 -8.25 1.56 8.93
N ARG A 244 -8.56 2.52 8.05
CA ARG A 244 -9.92 2.84 7.63
C ARG A 244 -10.00 2.74 6.11
N GLN A 245 -10.59 1.68 5.61
CA GLN A 245 -10.83 1.51 4.18
C GLN A 245 -12.32 1.54 3.91
N GLY A 246 -12.73 2.26 2.85
CA GLY A 246 -14.07 2.15 2.33
C GLY A 246 -14.30 0.74 1.76
N GLU A 247 -15.43 0.14 2.08
CA GLU A 247 -15.81 -1.23 1.66
C GLU A 247 -15.69 -1.43 0.14
N GLY A 248 -16.08 -0.43 -0.64
CA GLY A 248 -16.06 -0.51 -2.10
C GLY A 248 -14.67 -0.81 -2.67
N LEU A 249 -13.62 -0.17 -2.15
CA LEU A 249 -12.26 -0.41 -2.62
C LEU A 249 -11.72 -1.75 -2.16
N HIS A 250 -12.04 -2.18 -0.94
CA HIS A 250 -11.69 -3.51 -0.44
C HIS A 250 -12.32 -4.59 -1.33
N ASN A 251 -13.64 -4.50 -1.53
CA ASN A 251 -14.38 -5.46 -2.35
C ASN A 251 -13.88 -5.50 -3.80
N TYR A 252 -13.50 -4.34 -4.38
CA TYR A 252 -12.88 -4.30 -5.70
C TYR A 252 -11.59 -5.13 -5.74
N LYS A 253 -10.68 -4.88 -4.79
CA LYS A 253 -9.38 -5.59 -4.73
C LYS A 253 -9.57 -7.10 -4.57
N VAL A 254 -10.40 -7.52 -3.62
CA VAL A 254 -10.69 -8.96 -3.41
C VAL A 254 -11.31 -9.61 -4.66
N ARG A 255 -12.25 -8.93 -5.32
CA ARG A 255 -12.85 -9.43 -6.58
C ARG A 255 -11.85 -9.52 -7.72
N MET A 256 -10.81 -8.68 -7.74
CA MET A 256 -9.70 -8.75 -8.69
C MET A 256 -8.67 -9.84 -8.35
N GLY A 257 -8.89 -10.62 -7.29
CA GLY A 257 -8.03 -11.73 -6.90
C GLY A 257 -6.92 -11.36 -5.92
N TYR A 258 -6.93 -10.14 -5.36
CA TYR A 258 -6.01 -9.80 -4.29
C TYR A 258 -6.43 -10.49 -2.98
N GLU A 259 -5.46 -11.04 -2.31
CA GLU A 259 -5.59 -11.55 -0.94
C GLU A 259 -5.00 -10.52 0.03
N VAL A 260 -5.48 -10.53 1.26
CA VAL A 260 -4.86 -9.74 2.33
C VAL A 260 -3.83 -10.63 3.02
N MET A 261 -2.56 -10.33 2.81
CA MET A 261 -1.47 -10.91 3.58
C MET A 261 -1.47 -10.23 4.97
N PRO A 262 -1.83 -10.96 6.04
CA PRO A 262 -1.96 -10.35 7.36
C PRO A 262 -0.59 -9.98 7.93
N GLN A 263 -0.55 -8.86 8.64
CA GLN A 263 0.66 -8.31 9.26
C GLN A 263 0.29 -7.54 10.52
N ASP A 264 1.25 -7.41 11.43
CA ASP A 264 1.16 -6.48 12.56
C ASP A 264 2.01 -5.24 12.27
N ALA A 265 1.38 -4.07 12.28
CA ALA A 265 2.08 -2.80 12.10
C ALA A 265 2.55 -2.24 13.44
N VAL A 266 3.83 -2.27 13.67
CA VAL A 266 4.45 -1.56 14.80
C VAL A 266 4.48 -0.07 14.48
N VAL A 267 4.00 0.75 15.42
CA VAL A 267 4.05 2.21 15.36
C VAL A 267 5.02 2.71 16.43
N ALA A 268 6.13 3.28 15.99
CA ALA A 268 7.13 3.89 16.85
C ALA A 268 6.98 5.42 16.85
N VAL A 269 6.77 6.01 18.02
CA VAL A 269 6.68 7.46 18.20
C VAL A 269 8.05 8.00 18.61
N HIS A 270 8.39 9.21 18.13
CA HIS A 270 9.62 9.88 18.52
C HIS A 270 9.77 9.93 20.05
N PRO A 271 10.93 9.56 20.63
CA PRO A 271 11.09 9.40 22.08
C PRO A 271 10.65 10.60 22.91
N VAL A 272 10.93 11.82 22.43
CA VAL A 272 10.51 13.06 23.12
C VAL A 272 8.99 13.25 23.10
N LEU A 273 8.28 12.73 22.11
CA LEU A 273 6.82 12.85 21.95
C LEU A 273 6.06 11.68 22.59
N SER A 274 6.76 10.59 22.91
CA SER A 274 6.14 9.38 23.47
C SER A 274 5.31 9.64 24.73
N PRO A 275 5.77 10.43 25.73
CA PRO A 275 4.96 10.71 26.93
C PRO A 275 3.65 11.44 26.61
N LEU A 276 3.65 12.33 25.61
CA LEU A 276 2.44 13.03 25.17
C LEU A 276 1.47 12.09 24.45
N ALA A 277 1.99 11.21 23.61
CA ALA A 277 1.21 10.26 22.84
C ALA A 277 0.54 9.18 23.73
N THR A 278 1.18 8.80 24.83
CA THR A 278 0.64 7.84 25.82
C THR A 278 -0.31 8.50 26.82
N SER A 279 -0.42 9.83 26.82
CA SER A 279 -1.30 10.55 27.75
C SER A 279 -2.78 10.21 27.50
N ARG A 280 -3.58 10.16 28.57
CA ARG A 280 -5.05 9.92 28.48
C ARG A 280 -5.79 10.96 27.64
N ILE A 281 -5.16 12.08 27.31
CA ILE A 281 -5.73 13.21 26.57
C ILE A 281 -5.57 13.00 25.04
N ALA A 282 -4.56 12.25 24.59
CA ALA A 282 -4.28 12.07 23.17
C ALA A 282 -5.45 11.44 22.38
N GLY A 283 -6.11 10.42 22.94
CA GLY A 283 -7.25 9.76 22.30
C GLY A 283 -8.49 10.64 22.13
N PRO A 284 -8.95 11.38 23.14
CA PRO A 284 -10.03 12.36 23.00
C PRO A 284 -9.72 13.46 21.99
N LEU A 285 -8.52 14.02 21.99
CA LEU A 285 -8.11 15.05 21.02
C LEU A 285 -8.09 14.54 19.59
N ALA A 286 -7.61 13.32 19.37
CA ALA A 286 -7.64 12.69 18.05
C ALA A 286 -9.08 12.50 17.53
N ARG A 287 -10.02 12.07 18.39
CA ARG A 287 -11.44 11.93 18.04
C ARG A 287 -12.10 13.28 17.76
N GLN A 288 -11.74 14.32 18.48
CA GLN A 288 -12.30 15.65 18.27
C GLN A 288 -11.80 16.28 16.97
N ALA A 289 -10.51 16.13 16.65
CA ALA A 289 -9.93 16.56 15.39
C ALA A 289 -10.59 15.84 14.18
N GLY A 290 -11.00 14.58 14.33
CA GLY A 290 -11.69 13.81 13.29
C GLY A 290 -13.10 14.28 12.92
N ARG A 291 -13.72 15.10 13.74
CA ARG A 291 -15.05 15.68 13.45
C ARG A 291 -14.99 16.84 12.46
N TRP A 292 -13.84 17.39 12.18
CA TRP A 292 -13.64 18.50 11.27
C TRP A 292 -13.08 18.00 9.94
N ASN A 293 -13.89 18.07 8.89
CA ASN A 293 -13.64 17.45 7.58
C ASN A 293 -12.29 17.88 6.93
N GLN A 294 -11.86 19.12 7.20
CA GLN A 294 -10.57 19.66 6.74
C GLN A 294 -9.35 19.04 7.46
N TRP A 295 -9.57 18.31 8.56
CA TRP A 295 -8.52 17.70 9.39
C TRP A 295 -8.52 16.15 9.31
N ALA A 296 -9.26 15.56 8.36
CA ALA A 296 -9.41 14.12 8.25
C ALA A 296 -8.06 13.37 8.16
N GLY A 297 -7.10 13.90 7.39
CA GLY A 297 -5.76 13.32 7.31
C GLY A 297 -4.94 13.46 8.60
N LEU A 298 -5.15 14.54 9.38
CA LEU A 298 -4.52 14.71 10.68
C LEU A 298 -5.16 13.80 11.73
N SER A 299 -6.48 13.62 11.67
CA SER A 299 -7.20 12.70 12.54
C SER A 299 -6.71 11.27 12.42
N GLU A 300 -6.56 10.76 11.19
CA GLU A 300 -6.03 9.41 10.96
C GLU A 300 -4.60 9.27 11.54
N ARG A 301 -3.75 10.27 11.34
CA ARG A 301 -2.38 10.28 11.89
C ARG A 301 -2.38 10.32 13.42
N LEU A 302 -3.27 11.09 14.03
CA LEU A 302 -3.40 11.15 15.49
C LEU A 302 -3.99 9.86 16.07
N GLU A 303 -4.91 9.20 15.37
CA GLU A 303 -5.44 7.90 15.78
C GLU A 303 -4.38 6.79 15.69
N ILE A 304 -3.57 6.77 14.63
CA ILE A 304 -2.42 5.86 14.50
C ILE A 304 -1.43 6.12 15.64
N LEU A 305 -1.16 7.38 15.94
CA LEU A 305 -0.25 7.79 17.00
C LEU A 305 -0.78 7.38 18.38
N ALA A 306 -2.08 7.62 18.65
CA ALA A 306 -2.72 7.23 19.90
C ALA A 306 -2.85 5.70 20.05
N ALA A 307 -3.09 4.98 18.98
CA ALA A 307 -3.13 3.52 18.98
C ALA A 307 -1.73 2.92 19.17
N GLY A 308 -0.73 3.38 18.41
CA GLY A 308 0.66 2.95 18.57
C GLY A 308 1.24 3.26 19.95
N ALA A 309 0.89 4.41 20.51
CA ALA A 309 1.30 4.77 21.86
C ALA A 309 0.68 3.87 22.94
N ARG A 310 -0.61 3.50 22.79
CA ARG A 310 -1.28 2.55 23.68
C ARG A 310 -0.63 1.17 23.60
N MET A 311 -0.36 0.69 22.38
CA MET A 311 0.26 -0.63 22.18
C MET A 311 1.70 -0.69 22.71
N SER A 312 2.46 0.38 22.60
CA SER A 312 3.83 0.45 23.14
C SER A 312 3.88 0.54 24.67
N SER A 313 2.76 0.87 25.32
CA SER A 313 2.63 0.96 26.79
C SER A 313 1.97 -0.28 27.41
N LEU A 314 1.49 -1.23 26.61
CA LEU A 314 0.83 -2.45 27.07
C LEU A 314 1.85 -3.59 27.11
N ASP A 315 2.31 -3.94 28.30
CA ASP A 315 3.05 -5.19 28.56
C ASP A 315 2.09 -6.41 28.64
N ASP A 316 0.78 -6.22 28.36
CA ASP A 316 -0.25 -7.22 28.55
C ASP A 316 -0.73 -7.78 27.21
N GLU A 317 -0.23 -8.97 26.83
CA GLU A 317 -0.65 -9.74 25.65
C GLU A 317 -2.18 -9.95 25.62
N GLY A 318 -2.85 -10.01 26.78
CA GLY A 318 -4.31 -10.19 26.87
C GLY A 318 -5.10 -8.97 26.39
N LEU A 319 -4.59 -7.76 26.54
CA LEU A 319 -5.22 -6.51 26.09
C LEU A 319 -5.08 -6.33 24.57
N ILE A 320 -3.93 -6.68 24.04
CA ILE A 320 -3.65 -6.68 22.58
C ILE A 320 -4.56 -7.70 21.91
N ALA A 321 -4.70 -8.90 22.47
CA ALA A 321 -5.59 -9.94 21.95
C ALA A 321 -7.07 -9.51 21.94
N ARG A 322 -7.53 -8.74 22.93
CA ARG A 322 -8.91 -8.19 22.98
C ARG A 322 -9.14 -7.12 21.92
N GLU A 323 -8.21 -6.20 21.74
CA GLU A 323 -8.29 -5.15 20.69
C GLU A 323 -8.26 -5.78 19.28
N LEU A 324 -7.45 -6.81 19.07
CA LEU A 324 -7.40 -7.63 17.87
C LEU A 324 -8.73 -8.34 17.60
N ALA A 325 -9.29 -8.99 18.61
CA ALA A 325 -10.57 -9.72 18.49
C ALA A 325 -11.74 -8.74 18.24
N GLU A 326 -11.72 -7.56 18.84
CA GLU A 326 -12.74 -6.53 18.61
C GLU A 326 -12.62 -5.92 17.22
N TRP A 327 -11.39 -5.65 16.74
CA TRP A 327 -11.16 -5.18 15.39
C TRP A 327 -11.57 -6.20 14.33
N THR A 328 -11.22 -7.48 14.52
CA THR A 328 -11.63 -8.59 13.65
C THR A 328 -13.15 -8.76 13.62
N ARG A 329 -13.81 -8.63 14.77
CA ARG A 329 -15.28 -8.68 14.86
C ARG A 329 -15.97 -7.51 14.16
N ARG A 330 -15.49 -6.29 14.35
CA ARG A 330 -16.04 -5.10 13.66
C ARG A 330 -15.91 -5.21 12.15
N ARG A 331 -14.82 -5.82 11.68
CA ARG A 331 -14.57 -6.06 10.27
C ARG A 331 -15.46 -7.16 9.69
N ALA A 332 -15.67 -8.24 10.42
CA ALA A 332 -16.60 -9.32 10.04
C ALA A 332 -18.07 -8.84 10.04
N ALA A 333 -18.47 -7.98 10.97
CA ALA A 333 -19.82 -7.39 11.01
C ALA A 333 -20.05 -6.42 9.83
N GLY A 334 -19.06 -5.62 9.45
CA GLY A 334 -19.16 -4.71 8.28
C GLY A 334 -19.21 -5.44 6.94
N THR A 335 -18.74 -6.69 6.86
CA THR A 335 -18.87 -7.53 5.64
C THR A 335 -20.24 -8.20 5.54
N ALA A 336 -20.93 -8.45 6.64
CA ALA A 336 -22.25 -9.08 6.65
C ALA A 336 -23.40 -8.13 6.27
N GLU A 337 -23.27 -6.82 6.58
CA GLU A 337 -24.29 -5.82 6.22
C GLU A 337 -24.24 -5.39 4.76
N GLY A 338 -23.18 -5.71 4.02
CA GLY A 338 -23.01 -5.36 2.59
C GLY A 338 -23.57 -6.38 1.60
N GLU A 339 -24.01 -7.56 2.03
CA GLU A 339 -24.54 -8.60 1.13
C GLU A 339 -26.03 -8.44 0.78
N ASP A 340 -26.80 -7.65 1.52
CA ASP A 340 -28.24 -7.48 1.30
C ASP A 340 -28.63 -6.31 0.38
N HIS A 341 -27.67 -5.51 -0.14
CA HIS A 341 -27.94 -4.36 -1.00
C HIS A 341 -27.07 -4.30 -2.25
N ALA A 342 -26.86 -5.41 -2.97
CA ALA A 342 -26.19 -5.42 -4.27
C ALA A 342 -26.97 -6.21 -5.34
#